data_65b5df2b033b6f45779f36ad03db5ce9
#
_entry.id   65b5df2b033b6f45779f36ad03db5ce9
#
_cell.length_a   1.000
_cell.length_b   1.000
_cell.length_c   1.000
_cell.angle_alpha   90.00
_cell.angle_beta   90.00
_cell.angle_gamma   90.00
#
_symmetry.space_group_name_H-M   'P 1'
#
loop_
_entity.id
_entity.type
_entity.pdbx_description
1 polymer ?
#
loop_
_entity_poly.entity_id
_entity_poly.type
_entity_poly.pdbx_seq_one_letter_code
_entity_poly.pdbx_strand_id
1 'polypeptide(L)'
;MLKKRAVTVVAGLTVAVLAACSAPQTPSVSSVEGDQAAVAASGSKPNIVFVLVDDLATNLVEYMPTVKAMQDEGASFENYFVSNSLCCPSRATIFTGRYPHNTEIITNTAATGGGYYMFKGRALDQDTFATDLQAAGYRTAMMGKYMNEYQPGSPKKPSANNPAGWDEWALAASGYAGFNYNLNQNGEVVHYGRAEQDYLTDVISERGQDFIKRAAAEGEPFMLELAPFTPHKPYVPAPRHENLYKDLKAPRVASYDKKNKNAPSWMASQKLTGPRKKKMDEQFRQRVRTTLSIDEMIADVKAQLRESGVADNTYIVFSSDNGYHMGEHSLISGKMTAFSTDIQVPLVVTGPDVPAGVKVEDLGSNIDLRSTFGDLAGATVPASVDGQSLAPLWSGGTNDRQHLLVEHKGMEVDKMDPDTGIFRSPIPPNYAALRHRDWLYVKYNNGQREYYDLTSDPYEMNNIVGKITKKRLLTLDRLLKDVRQCAGQEQCTHAHAEPASVSELRQARRRAKAKADELLEESTSPSATATPSPSASSTPLGAGLPSAN
;
A
#
# COMPACT_ATOMS: atom_id res chain seq x y z
N MET A 1 -8.01 -8.42 72.53
CA MET A 1 -7.05 -7.88 73.51
C MET A 1 -6.15 -6.86 72.82
N LEU A 2 -6.28 -5.58 73.24
CA LEU A 2 -5.26 -4.56 73.45
C LEU A 2 -4.33 -4.21 72.27
N LYS A 3 -4.04 -3.00 71.95
CA LYS A 3 -4.35 -1.62 72.44
C LYS A 3 -3.94 -0.61 71.33
N LYS A 4 -4.69 0.48 71.27
CA LYS A 4 -4.42 1.75 70.58
C LYS A 4 -3.11 2.38 71.04
N ARG A 5 -2.47 3.20 70.19
CA ARG A 5 -1.94 4.50 70.61
C ARG A 5 -1.93 5.48 69.41
N ALA A 6 -2.62 6.58 69.59
CA ALA A 6 -2.57 7.81 68.85
C ALA A 6 -1.45 8.72 69.39
N VAL A 7 -0.82 9.53 68.55
CA VAL A 7 -0.05 10.69 68.99
C VAL A 7 -0.42 11.85 68.04
N THR A 8 -1.00 12.87 68.66
CA THR A 8 -1.29 14.21 68.15
C THR A 8 -0.14 15.12 68.53
N VAL A 9 0.35 15.97 67.63
CA VAL A 9 1.09 17.19 67.98
C VAL A 9 0.66 18.35 67.06
N VAL A 10 0.42 19.42 67.69
CA VAL A 10 -0.17 20.71 67.54
C VAL A 10 0.75 21.74 66.85
N ALA A 11 0.12 22.55 66.01
CA ALA A 11 0.21 23.95 65.63
C ALA A 11 1.51 24.78 65.82
N GLY A 12 1.74 25.63 64.83
CA GLY A 12 2.58 26.84 64.97
C GLY A 12 2.28 27.81 63.81
N LEU A 13 1.43 28.80 64.09
CA LEU A 13 1.15 29.97 63.27
C LEU A 13 2.25 30.99 63.43
N THR A 14 2.81 31.58 62.39
CA THR A 14 3.51 32.86 62.45
C THR A 14 3.10 33.74 61.27
N VAL A 15 2.45 34.82 61.59
CA VAL A 15 2.06 35.97 60.77
C VAL A 15 3.26 36.93 60.67
N ALA A 16 3.62 37.35 59.49
CA ALA A 16 4.46 38.52 59.25
C ALA A 16 3.82 39.41 58.19
N VAL A 17 3.35 40.58 58.71
CA VAL A 17 2.88 41.75 57.94
C VAL A 17 4.09 42.58 57.54
N LEU A 18 4.24 42.96 56.29
CA LEU A 18 5.04 44.12 55.88
C LEU A 18 4.44 44.83 54.66
N ALA A 19 4.49 46.10 54.77
CA ALA A 19 3.76 47.18 54.18
C ALA A 19 3.95 47.41 52.66
N ALA A 20 2.93 48.07 52.12
CA ALA A 20 2.82 48.62 50.78
C ALA A 20 3.77 49.78 50.48
N CYS A 21 4.30 49.87 49.29
CA CYS A 21 4.68 51.13 48.64
C CYS A 21 4.12 51.12 47.19
N SER A 22 3.25 52.08 46.93
CA SER A 22 2.60 52.40 45.69
C SER A 22 3.55 53.17 44.73
N ALA A 23 3.60 52.81 43.49
CA ALA A 23 4.10 53.66 42.40
C ALA A 23 3.18 53.51 41.16
N PRO A 24 3.07 54.51 40.27
CA PRO A 24 1.89 54.72 39.42
C PRO A 24 1.86 53.86 38.17
N GLN A 25 0.65 53.48 37.80
CA GLN A 25 0.32 52.71 36.58
C GLN A 25 0.32 53.61 35.34
N THR A 26 1.04 53.20 34.33
CA THR A 26 0.83 53.61 32.91
C THR A 26 -0.13 52.62 32.23
N PRO A 27 -1.02 53.05 31.33
CA PRO A 27 -1.99 52.16 30.69
C PRO A 27 -1.32 51.25 29.67
N SER A 28 -1.42 49.93 29.86
CA SER A 28 -1.05 48.93 28.88
C SER A 28 -2.17 48.76 27.87
N VAL A 29 -1.80 48.85 26.59
CA VAL A 29 -2.61 48.53 25.43
C VAL A 29 -2.94 47.05 25.44
N SER A 30 -4.22 46.71 25.43
CA SER A 30 -4.73 45.34 25.24
C SER A 30 -4.30 44.80 23.88
N SER A 31 -3.38 43.88 23.88
CA SER A 31 -3.16 42.98 22.74
C SER A 31 -4.30 41.94 22.71
N VAL A 32 -5.03 41.92 21.61
CA VAL A 32 -5.97 40.85 21.26
C VAL A 32 -5.14 39.58 21.08
N GLU A 33 -5.18 38.70 22.07
CA GLU A 33 -4.73 37.31 21.88
C GLU A 33 -5.71 36.64 20.94
N GLY A 34 -5.27 36.50 19.66
CA GLY A 34 -5.88 35.57 18.73
C GLY A 34 -5.71 34.15 19.26
N ASP A 35 -6.80 33.41 19.28
CA ASP A 35 -6.83 31.98 19.46
C ASP A 35 -5.79 31.34 18.52
N GLN A 36 -4.60 31.07 19.00
CA GLN A 36 -3.73 30.11 18.42
C GLN A 36 -4.29 28.73 18.80
N ALA A 37 -4.99 28.12 17.85
CA ALA A 37 -5.28 26.70 17.89
C ALA A 37 -4.01 25.97 18.35
N ALA A 38 -4.14 25.19 19.38
CA ALA A 38 -3.07 24.40 19.94
C ALA A 38 -2.49 23.52 18.83
N VAL A 39 -1.34 23.90 18.31
CA VAL A 39 -0.50 23.01 17.53
C VAL A 39 -0.10 21.91 18.50
N ALA A 40 -0.67 20.75 18.33
CA ALA A 40 -0.31 19.55 19.07
C ALA A 40 1.20 19.34 18.87
N ALA A 41 1.95 19.50 19.93
CA ALA A 41 3.35 19.11 19.98
C ALA A 41 3.41 17.58 19.97
N SER A 42 3.35 16.96 18.80
CA SER A 42 3.53 15.53 18.69
C SER A 42 4.93 15.23 18.18
N GLY A 43 5.82 14.91 19.10
CA GLY A 43 7.06 14.21 18.81
C GLY A 43 6.89 12.69 18.70
N SER A 44 5.66 12.14 18.74
CA SER A 44 5.40 10.69 18.65
C SER A 44 5.17 10.26 17.23
N LYS A 45 5.86 9.20 16.79
CA LYS A 45 5.63 8.56 15.50
C LYS A 45 4.17 8.09 15.38
N PRO A 46 3.51 8.24 14.22
CA PRO A 46 2.14 7.77 14.05
C PRO A 46 2.06 6.24 14.03
N ASN A 47 0.96 5.68 14.47
CA ASN A 47 0.65 4.27 14.27
C ASN A 47 0.13 4.05 12.85
N ILE A 48 0.27 2.81 12.35
CA ILE A 48 -0.22 2.41 11.04
C ILE A 48 -1.02 1.12 11.19
N VAL A 49 -2.27 1.13 10.73
CA VAL A 49 -3.09 -0.07 10.54
C VAL A 49 -3.29 -0.27 9.06
N PHE A 50 -2.85 -1.39 8.53
CA PHE A 50 -3.01 -1.77 7.14
C PHE A 50 -3.99 -2.93 7.00
N VAL A 51 -5.10 -2.72 6.29
CA VAL A 51 -6.09 -3.75 5.98
C VAL A 51 -5.89 -4.18 4.52
N LEU A 52 -5.33 -5.38 4.31
CA LEU A 52 -5.06 -5.93 2.98
C LEU A 52 -5.99 -7.11 2.68
N VAL A 53 -7.01 -6.84 1.89
CA VAL A 53 -8.07 -7.79 1.54
C VAL A 53 -7.65 -8.68 0.36
N ASP A 54 -8.15 -9.92 0.29
CA ASP A 54 -7.85 -10.91 -0.75
C ASP A 54 -8.96 -10.94 -1.83
N ASP A 55 -8.63 -10.61 -3.08
CA ASP A 55 -9.56 -10.59 -4.22
C ASP A 55 -10.69 -9.53 -4.12
N LEU A 56 -10.52 -8.40 -3.49
CA LEU A 56 -11.58 -7.40 -3.38
C LEU A 56 -11.65 -6.51 -4.63
N ALA A 57 -12.66 -6.70 -5.46
CA ALA A 57 -12.99 -5.77 -6.54
C ALA A 57 -13.59 -4.46 -6.00
N THR A 58 -13.29 -3.33 -6.64
CA THR A 58 -13.75 -1.98 -6.24
C THR A 58 -15.26 -1.87 -6.04
N ASN A 59 -16.05 -2.59 -6.85
CA ASN A 59 -17.51 -2.56 -6.75
C ASN A 59 -18.07 -3.19 -5.45
N LEU A 60 -17.28 -3.94 -4.70
CA LEU A 60 -17.70 -4.50 -3.41
C LEU A 60 -17.68 -3.46 -2.29
N VAL A 61 -16.92 -2.37 -2.42
CA VAL A 61 -16.88 -1.27 -1.44
C VAL A 61 -18.26 -0.62 -1.25
N GLU A 62 -19.13 -0.69 -2.26
CA GLU A 62 -20.52 -0.22 -2.15
C GLU A 62 -21.28 -0.86 -0.98
N TYR A 63 -20.93 -2.09 -0.61
CA TYR A 63 -21.56 -2.87 0.46
C TYR A 63 -20.81 -2.80 1.80
N MET A 64 -19.82 -1.90 1.92
CA MET A 64 -18.97 -1.74 3.10
C MET A 64 -19.16 -0.33 3.69
N PRO A 65 -20.16 -0.13 4.55
CA PRO A 65 -20.49 1.20 5.08
C PRO A 65 -19.34 1.85 5.88
N THR A 66 -18.54 1.07 6.60
CA THR A 66 -17.37 1.59 7.34
C THR A 66 -16.29 2.08 6.39
N VAL A 67 -16.00 1.34 5.32
CA VAL A 67 -15.03 1.77 4.29
C VAL A 67 -15.53 3.02 3.55
N LYS A 68 -16.84 3.10 3.27
CA LYS A 68 -17.43 4.32 2.69
C LYS A 68 -17.32 5.53 3.62
N ALA A 69 -17.55 5.33 4.91
CA ALA A 69 -17.31 6.39 5.89
C ALA A 69 -15.83 6.82 5.91
N MET A 70 -14.89 5.88 5.77
CA MET A 70 -13.47 6.22 5.64
C MET A 70 -13.17 7.04 4.36
N GLN A 71 -13.90 6.82 3.25
CA GLN A 71 -13.76 7.65 2.04
C GLN A 71 -14.19 9.10 2.28
N ASP A 72 -15.24 9.28 3.10
CA ASP A 72 -15.73 10.61 3.48
C ASP A 72 -14.83 11.28 4.54
N GLU A 73 -14.22 10.50 5.42
CA GLU A 73 -13.34 10.96 6.50
C GLU A 73 -11.89 11.24 6.07
N GLY A 74 -11.46 10.74 4.91
CA GLY A 74 -10.06 10.78 4.49
C GLY A 74 -9.89 10.90 2.97
N ALA A 75 -8.88 10.22 2.44
CA ALA A 75 -8.51 10.24 1.03
C ALA A 75 -8.82 8.93 0.31
N SER A 76 -9.35 9.02 -0.91
CA SER A 76 -9.60 7.90 -1.81
C SER A 76 -8.85 8.09 -3.11
N PHE A 77 -8.18 7.03 -3.58
CA PHE A 77 -7.44 7.05 -4.84
C PHE A 77 -8.33 6.55 -5.98
N GLU A 78 -8.59 7.42 -6.96
CA GLU A 78 -9.39 7.08 -8.14
C GLU A 78 -8.59 6.23 -9.17
N ASN A 79 -7.26 6.31 -9.13
CA ASN A 79 -6.34 5.64 -10.06
C ASN A 79 -5.25 4.84 -9.34
N TYR A 80 -5.66 3.87 -8.52
CA TYR A 80 -4.75 2.97 -7.83
C TYR A 80 -4.81 1.56 -8.41
N PHE A 81 -3.65 1.02 -8.79
CA PHE A 81 -3.55 -0.23 -9.54
C PHE A 81 -2.50 -1.17 -8.96
N VAL A 82 -2.73 -2.47 -9.11
CA VAL A 82 -1.74 -3.49 -8.78
C VAL A 82 -0.82 -3.78 -9.97
N SER A 83 0.44 -4.06 -9.69
CA SER A 83 1.46 -4.41 -10.71
C SER A 83 1.31 -5.83 -11.26
N ASN A 84 0.51 -6.66 -10.60
CA ASN A 84 0.14 -8.01 -11.01
C ASN A 84 -1.19 -8.39 -10.36
N SER A 85 -2.16 -8.83 -11.17
CA SER A 85 -3.50 -9.18 -10.68
C SER A 85 -3.59 -10.63 -10.17
N LEU A 86 -2.61 -11.06 -9.35
CA LEU A 86 -2.55 -12.38 -8.71
C LEU A 86 -1.96 -12.23 -7.30
N CYS A 87 -2.52 -12.94 -6.32
CA CYS A 87 -2.25 -12.78 -4.90
C CYS A 87 -0.76 -12.74 -4.54
N CYS A 88 -0.02 -13.82 -4.78
CA CYS A 88 1.36 -13.91 -4.31
C CYS A 88 2.31 -12.90 -4.96
N PRO A 89 2.32 -12.69 -6.29
CA PRO A 89 3.13 -11.65 -6.91
C PRO A 89 2.78 -10.24 -6.40
N SER A 90 1.49 -9.94 -6.25
CA SER A 90 1.04 -8.66 -5.72
C SER A 90 1.47 -8.45 -4.27
N ARG A 91 1.32 -9.47 -3.41
CA ARG A 91 1.76 -9.40 -2.00
C ARG A 91 3.28 -9.26 -1.89
N ALA A 92 4.05 -10.01 -2.70
CA ALA A 92 5.50 -9.85 -2.78
C ALA A 92 5.89 -8.40 -3.16
N THR A 93 5.17 -7.81 -4.12
CA THR A 93 5.33 -6.41 -4.51
C THR A 93 5.00 -5.46 -3.36
N ILE A 94 3.88 -5.66 -2.66
CA ILE A 94 3.48 -4.84 -1.49
C ILE A 94 4.55 -4.89 -0.40
N PHE A 95 5.00 -6.10 -0.02
CA PHE A 95 5.99 -6.27 1.03
C PHE A 95 7.34 -5.63 0.67
N THR A 96 7.83 -5.87 -0.55
CA THR A 96 9.18 -5.45 -0.96
C THR A 96 9.25 -4.07 -1.61
N GLY A 97 8.13 -3.50 -2.06
CA GLY A 97 8.10 -2.29 -2.87
C GLY A 97 8.73 -2.45 -4.25
N ARG A 98 8.85 -3.70 -4.75
CA ARG A 98 9.52 -4.03 -6.02
C ARG A 98 8.58 -4.68 -7.01
N TYR A 99 8.80 -4.41 -8.30
CA TYR A 99 8.06 -5.06 -9.38
C TYR A 99 8.27 -6.57 -9.41
N PRO A 100 7.31 -7.35 -9.99
CA PRO A 100 7.46 -8.79 -10.16
C PRO A 100 8.73 -9.21 -10.88
N HIS A 101 9.22 -8.45 -11.86
CA HIS A 101 10.49 -8.75 -12.55
C HIS A 101 11.74 -8.55 -11.66
N ASN A 102 11.66 -7.71 -10.60
CA ASN A 102 12.74 -7.48 -9.64
C ASN A 102 12.67 -8.42 -8.43
N THR A 103 11.48 -8.92 -8.07
CA THR A 103 11.32 -9.96 -7.04
C THR A 103 11.47 -11.36 -7.60
N GLU A 104 11.17 -11.55 -8.90
CA GLU A 104 11.00 -12.83 -9.58
C GLU A 104 9.90 -13.72 -8.95
N ILE A 105 9.00 -13.14 -8.16
CA ILE A 105 7.79 -13.78 -7.67
C ILE A 105 6.66 -13.45 -8.64
N ILE A 106 6.34 -14.39 -9.52
CA ILE A 106 5.49 -14.15 -10.70
C ILE A 106 4.24 -15.03 -10.77
N THR A 107 4.11 -15.99 -9.84
CA THR A 107 2.97 -16.89 -9.69
C THR A 107 2.69 -17.16 -8.21
N ASN A 108 1.68 -18.02 -7.92
CA ASN A 108 1.28 -18.33 -6.55
C ASN A 108 2.08 -19.46 -5.87
N THR A 109 2.78 -20.30 -6.64
CA THR A 109 3.45 -21.48 -6.07
C THR A 109 4.91 -21.59 -6.50
N ALA A 110 5.73 -22.21 -5.68
CA ALA A 110 7.16 -22.40 -5.96
C ALA A 110 7.38 -23.26 -7.21
N ALA A 111 6.50 -24.22 -7.47
CA ALA A 111 6.56 -25.06 -8.66
C ALA A 111 6.44 -24.26 -9.97
N THR A 112 5.76 -23.12 -9.94
CA THR A 112 5.50 -22.30 -11.15
C THR A 112 6.25 -20.97 -11.16
N GLY A 113 6.95 -20.62 -10.08
CA GLY A 113 7.77 -19.40 -9.97
C GLY A 113 7.24 -18.36 -9.01
N GLY A 114 6.76 -18.78 -7.83
CA GLY A 114 6.25 -17.88 -6.79
C GLY A 114 6.09 -18.56 -5.44
N GLY A 115 5.10 -18.15 -4.66
CA GLY A 115 4.79 -18.74 -3.37
C GLY A 115 5.77 -18.38 -2.25
N TYR A 116 5.38 -18.74 -1.04
CA TYR A 116 6.15 -18.47 0.18
C TYR A 116 7.57 -19.07 0.14
N TYR A 117 7.70 -20.30 -0.35
CA TYR A 117 9.01 -20.96 -0.35
C TYR A 117 10.00 -20.29 -1.29
N MET A 118 9.55 -19.77 -2.43
CA MET A 118 10.41 -19.00 -3.33
C MET A 118 10.72 -17.62 -2.75
N PHE A 119 9.74 -16.93 -2.16
CA PHE A 119 9.91 -15.64 -1.49
C PHE A 119 10.97 -15.73 -0.38
N LYS A 120 10.85 -16.73 0.50
CA LYS A 120 11.82 -17.00 1.57
C LYS A 120 13.17 -17.49 1.02
N GLY A 121 13.16 -18.37 0.03
CA GLY A 121 14.39 -18.90 -0.58
C GLY A 121 15.25 -17.84 -1.26
N ARG A 122 14.65 -16.72 -1.65
CA ARG A 122 15.33 -15.53 -2.17
C ARG A 122 15.66 -14.49 -1.10
N ALA A 123 15.40 -14.80 0.17
CA ALA A 123 15.55 -13.91 1.31
C ALA A 123 14.76 -12.58 1.18
N LEU A 124 13.69 -12.57 0.39
CA LEU A 124 12.85 -11.37 0.23
C LEU A 124 12.07 -11.05 1.50
N ASP A 125 11.80 -12.04 2.35
CA ASP A 125 11.21 -11.87 3.67
C ASP A 125 12.07 -11.05 4.63
N GLN A 126 13.38 -10.94 4.37
CA GLN A 126 14.33 -10.13 5.14
C GLN A 126 14.41 -8.67 4.68
N ASP A 127 13.71 -8.29 3.62
CA ASP A 127 13.78 -6.98 2.98
C ASP A 127 12.39 -6.50 2.59
N THR A 128 11.61 -6.10 3.59
CA THR A 128 10.20 -5.73 3.48
C THR A 128 9.90 -4.45 4.25
N PHE A 129 8.72 -3.84 4.04
CA PHE A 129 8.29 -2.71 4.85
C PHE A 129 8.24 -3.06 6.36
N ALA A 130 7.95 -4.31 6.71
CA ALA A 130 7.90 -4.73 8.11
C ALA A 130 9.29 -4.67 8.75
N THR A 131 10.34 -5.13 8.04
CA THR A 131 11.72 -5.04 8.52
C THR A 131 12.20 -3.60 8.64
N ASP A 132 11.80 -2.71 7.71
CA ASP A 132 12.12 -1.28 7.76
C ASP A 132 11.48 -0.61 8.98
N LEU A 133 10.20 -0.88 9.23
CA LEU A 133 9.46 -0.30 10.35
C LEU A 133 9.95 -0.84 11.69
N GLN A 134 10.23 -2.15 11.79
CA GLN A 134 10.82 -2.73 12.99
C GLN A 134 12.19 -2.11 13.29
N ALA A 135 13.04 -1.92 12.28
CA ALA A 135 14.32 -1.23 12.43
C ALA A 135 14.16 0.25 12.83
N ALA A 136 13.04 0.87 12.47
CA ALA A 136 12.69 2.22 12.89
C ALA A 136 12.05 2.29 14.30
N GLY A 137 11.97 1.17 15.02
CA GLY A 137 11.44 1.10 16.39
C GLY A 137 9.93 0.99 16.49
N TYR A 138 9.27 0.51 15.44
CA TYR A 138 7.86 0.14 15.49
C TYR A 138 7.70 -1.26 16.06
N ARG A 139 6.68 -1.46 16.89
CA ARG A 139 6.16 -2.78 17.22
C ARG A 139 5.29 -3.26 16.07
N THR A 140 5.64 -4.39 15.47
CA THR A 140 5.03 -4.85 14.23
C THR A 140 4.17 -6.10 14.45
N ALA A 141 2.97 -6.13 13.86
CA ALA A 141 2.09 -7.31 13.95
C ALA A 141 1.41 -7.61 12.61
N MET A 142 1.23 -8.91 12.30
CA MET A 142 0.53 -9.37 11.11
C MET A 142 -0.46 -10.49 11.44
N MET A 143 -1.73 -10.34 11.00
CA MET A 143 -2.80 -11.29 11.27
C MET A 143 -3.48 -11.73 9.96
N GLY A 144 -3.64 -13.06 9.75
CA GLY A 144 -4.39 -13.61 8.63
C GLY A 144 -3.57 -14.24 7.52
N LYS A 145 -3.73 -13.80 6.27
CA LYS A 145 -3.04 -14.33 5.08
C LYS A 145 -1.69 -13.64 4.87
N TYR A 146 -0.62 -14.42 4.87
CA TYR A 146 0.72 -13.94 4.50
C TYR A 146 0.95 -14.12 2.99
N MET A 147 1.53 -15.23 2.60
CA MET A 147 1.84 -15.59 1.20
C MET A 147 1.17 -16.94 0.86
N ASN A 148 0.86 -17.17 -0.41
CA ASN A 148 0.45 -18.50 -0.85
C ASN A 148 1.53 -19.53 -0.47
N GLU A 149 1.13 -20.76 -0.17
CA GLU A 149 1.99 -21.85 0.33
C GLU A 149 2.58 -21.67 1.75
N TYR A 150 2.32 -20.56 2.44
CA TYR A 150 2.71 -20.47 3.86
C TYR A 150 2.02 -21.58 4.66
N GLN A 151 2.77 -22.30 5.51
CA GLN A 151 2.27 -23.39 6.32
C GLN A 151 2.55 -23.12 7.79
N PRO A 152 1.53 -22.97 8.65
CA PRO A 152 1.69 -22.75 10.07
C PRO A 152 2.15 -24.02 10.82
N GLY A 153 2.03 -25.19 10.18
CA GLY A 153 2.22 -26.48 10.84
C GLY A 153 0.94 -26.98 11.53
N SER A 154 1.11 -27.75 12.59
CA SER A 154 0.00 -28.26 13.40
C SER A 154 0.32 -28.09 14.89
N PRO A 155 -0.67 -28.20 15.81
CA PRO A 155 -0.44 -28.09 17.24
C PRO A 155 0.64 -29.05 17.79
N LYS A 156 0.76 -30.24 17.17
CA LYS A 156 1.78 -31.23 17.54
C LYS A 156 3.13 -31.03 16.88
N LYS A 157 3.17 -30.27 15.76
CA LYS A 157 4.37 -30.00 14.98
C LYS A 157 4.25 -28.59 14.38
N PRO A 158 4.50 -27.54 15.19
CA PRO A 158 4.52 -26.17 14.69
C PRO A 158 5.56 -26.00 13.58
N SER A 159 5.28 -25.09 12.65
CA SER A 159 6.26 -24.71 11.64
C SER A 159 7.29 -23.76 12.26
N ALA A 160 8.55 -23.93 11.85
CA ALA A 160 9.60 -22.95 12.15
C ALA A 160 9.59 -21.74 11.18
N ASN A 161 8.54 -21.58 10.38
CA ASN A 161 8.41 -20.51 9.40
C ASN A 161 7.89 -19.23 10.07
N ASN A 162 8.78 -18.55 10.78
CA ASN A 162 8.50 -17.25 11.38
C ASN A 162 8.74 -16.16 10.32
N PRO A 163 7.81 -15.23 10.15
CA PRO A 163 8.00 -14.11 9.22
C PRO A 163 8.99 -13.10 9.82
N ALA A 164 9.98 -12.66 9.03
CA ALA A 164 10.91 -11.63 9.46
C ALA A 164 10.25 -10.26 9.49
N GLY A 165 10.71 -9.39 10.39
CA GLY A 165 10.18 -8.03 10.55
C GLY A 165 8.88 -7.94 11.34
N TRP A 166 8.34 -9.06 11.87
CA TRP A 166 7.13 -9.09 12.66
C TRP A 166 7.43 -9.56 14.10
N ASP A 167 7.08 -8.73 15.07
CA ASP A 167 7.22 -9.06 16.49
C ASP A 167 6.10 -9.99 16.95
N GLU A 168 4.90 -9.81 16.35
CA GLU A 168 3.74 -10.68 16.61
C GLU A 168 3.10 -11.11 15.29
N TRP A 169 2.63 -12.36 15.27
CA TRP A 169 1.88 -12.87 14.12
C TRP A 169 0.79 -13.87 14.52
N ALA A 170 -0.30 -13.85 13.75
CA ALA A 170 -1.36 -14.85 13.79
C ALA A 170 -1.71 -15.27 12.35
N LEU A 171 -0.97 -16.23 11.78
CA LEU A 171 -0.99 -16.53 10.35
C LEU A 171 -1.61 -17.88 10.04
N ALA A 172 -2.54 -17.91 9.10
CA ALA A 172 -3.16 -19.14 8.60
C ALA A 172 -2.62 -19.56 7.23
N ALA A 173 -2.59 -20.87 6.96
CA ALA A 173 -2.24 -21.40 5.63
C ALA A 173 -3.45 -21.41 4.69
N SER A 174 -4.53 -22.06 5.15
CA SER A 174 -5.72 -22.38 4.36
C SER A 174 -6.97 -21.81 5.03
N GLY A 175 -6.95 -20.49 5.25
CA GLY A 175 -8.05 -19.75 5.85
C GLY A 175 -9.23 -19.45 4.90
N TYR A 176 -9.17 -19.91 3.65
CA TYR A 176 -10.12 -19.53 2.60
C TYR A 176 -11.59 -19.84 2.90
N ALA A 177 -11.86 -20.91 3.65
CA ALA A 177 -13.23 -21.25 4.07
C ALA A 177 -13.69 -20.49 5.33
N GLY A 178 -12.81 -19.73 5.97
CA GLY A 178 -13.10 -19.02 7.21
C GLY A 178 -13.23 -19.91 8.45
N PHE A 179 -13.21 -21.25 8.30
CA PHE A 179 -13.40 -22.24 9.35
C PHE A 179 -12.47 -23.43 9.17
N ASN A 180 -12.25 -24.20 10.25
CA ASN A 180 -11.46 -25.45 10.25
C ASN A 180 -10.04 -25.23 9.72
N TYR A 181 -9.31 -24.34 10.37
CA TYR A 181 -7.95 -23.94 10.01
C TYR A 181 -6.99 -24.02 11.20
N ASN A 182 -5.70 -24.05 10.91
CA ASN A 182 -4.64 -23.86 11.90
C ASN A 182 -4.12 -22.43 11.80
N LEU A 183 -3.93 -21.79 12.95
CA LEU A 183 -3.37 -20.45 13.08
C LEU A 183 -2.06 -20.53 13.87
N ASN A 184 -0.96 -20.09 13.27
CA ASN A 184 0.31 -19.92 13.95
C ASN A 184 0.32 -18.56 14.66
N GLN A 185 0.32 -18.61 15.99
CA GLN A 185 0.32 -17.46 16.89
C GLN A 185 1.68 -17.38 17.58
N ASN A 186 2.60 -16.58 17.03
CA ASN A 186 3.95 -16.41 17.60
C ASN A 186 4.70 -17.74 17.83
N GLY A 187 4.54 -18.70 16.92
CA GLY A 187 5.18 -20.01 17.00
C GLY A 187 4.32 -21.09 17.67
N GLU A 188 3.24 -20.74 18.33
CA GLU A 188 2.23 -21.69 18.82
C GLU A 188 1.13 -21.88 17.77
N VAL A 189 0.79 -23.12 17.46
CA VAL A 189 -0.26 -23.43 16.50
C VAL A 189 -1.53 -23.86 17.20
N VAL A 190 -2.59 -23.07 17.00
CA VAL A 190 -3.92 -23.34 17.52
C VAL A 190 -4.83 -23.78 16.38
N HIS A 191 -5.61 -24.83 16.61
CA HIS A 191 -6.65 -25.28 15.68
C HIS A 191 -7.98 -24.64 16.02
N TYR A 192 -8.58 -23.95 15.04
CA TYR A 192 -9.94 -23.40 15.09
C TYR A 192 -10.90 -24.31 14.34
N GLY A 193 -12.05 -24.60 14.92
CA GLY A 193 -13.05 -25.54 14.39
C GLY A 193 -14.07 -24.89 13.47
N ARG A 194 -15.36 -25.15 13.76
CA ARG A 194 -16.50 -24.64 12.96
C ARG A 194 -17.55 -23.92 13.80
N ALA A 195 -17.28 -23.62 15.06
CA ALA A 195 -18.15 -22.81 15.87
C ALA A 195 -18.17 -21.36 15.31
N GLU A 196 -19.22 -20.61 15.56
CA GLU A 196 -19.36 -19.25 15.00
C GLU A 196 -18.18 -18.35 15.39
N GLN A 197 -17.74 -18.44 16.63
CA GLN A 197 -16.56 -17.71 17.13
C GLN A 197 -15.22 -18.14 16.49
N ASP A 198 -15.18 -19.25 15.75
CA ASP A 198 -13.99 -19.70 15.03
C ASP A 198 -13.86 -19.05 13.64
N TYR A 199 -14.79 -18.15 13.26
CA TYR A 199 -14.72 -17.50 11.96
C TYR A 199 -13.47 -16.64 11.84
N LEU A 200 -12.63 -16.94 10.86
CA LEU A 200 -11.25 -16.41 10.79
C LEU A 200 -11.18 -14.87 10.79
N THR A 201 -12.08 -14.20 10.09
CA THR A 201 -12.09 -12.72 10.06
C THR A 201 -12.35 -12.14 11.45
N ASP A 202 -13.24 -12.76 12.23
CA ASP A 202 -13.54 -12.33 13.60
C ASP A 202 -12.35 -12.61 14.53
N VAL A 203 -11.72 -13.78 14.39
CA VAL A 203 -10.54 -14.15 15.18
C VAL A 203 -9.38 -13.19 14.94
N ILE A 204 -9.10 -12.80 13.68
CA ILE A 204 -8.02 -11.83 13.42
C ILE A 204 -8.40 -10.42 13.86
N SER A 205 -9.70 -10.05 13.83
CA SER A 205 -10.20 -8.80 14.40
C SER A 205 -9.94 -8.69 15.88
N GLU A 206 -10.33 -9.70 16.67
CA GLU A 206 -10.07 -9.75 18.11
C GLU A 206 -8.57 -9.67 18.44
N ARG A 207 -7.75 -10.41 17.68
CA ARG A 207 -6.28 -10.39 17.86
C ARG A 207 -5.69 -9.01 17.54
N GLY A 208 -6.18 -8.36 16.50
CA GLY A 208 -5.77 -6.99 16.14
C GLY A 208 -6.14 -5.99 17.22
N GLN A 209 -7.35 -6.08 17.76
CA GLN A 209 -7.79 -5.23 18.87
C GLN A 209 -6.94 -5.43 20.13
N ASP A 210 -6.66 -6.68 20.51
CA ASP A 210 -5.78 -7.01 21.63
C ASP A 210 -4.35 -6.48 21.45
N PHE A 211 -3.84 -6.55 20.23
CA PHE A 211 -2.53 -5.98 19.90
C PHE A 211 -2.53 -4.45 20.06
N ILE A 212 -3.52 -3.74 19.48
CA ILE A 212 -3.67 -2.29 19.60
C ILE A 212 -3.72 -1.87 21.08
N LYS A 213 -4.55 -2.55 21.87
CA LYS A 213 -4.69 -2.27 23.30
C LYS A 213 -3.36 -2.37 24.06
N ARG A 214 -2.56 -3.41 23.79
CA ARG A 214 -1.26 -3.63 24.45
C ARG A 214 -0.22 -2.61 23.98
N ALA A 215 -0.07 -2.42 22.67
CA ALA A 215 0.90 -1.49 22.10
C ALA A 215 0.62 -0.04 22.54
N ALA A 216 -0.65 0.38 22.55
CA ALA A 216 -1.04 1.70 23.04
C ALA A 216 -0.75 1.88 24.53
N ALA A 217 -0.99 0.85 25.38
CA ALA A 217 -0.69 0.91 26.80
C ALA A 217 0.82 1.01 27.10
N GLU A 218 1.66 0.45 26.23
CA GLU A 218 3.12 0.53 26.32
C GLU A 218 3.67 1.83 25.72
N GLY A 219 2.85 2.60 24.97
CA GLY A 219 3.24 3.88 24.37
C GLY A 219 4.18 3.71 23.17
N GLU A 220 4.23 2.53 22.55
CA GLU A 220 5.06 2.22 21.39
C GLU A 220 4.33 2.53 20.09
N PRO A 221 4.99 3.15 19.08
CA PRO A 221 4.41 3.24 17.75
C PRO A 221 4.29 1.85 17.16
N PHE A 222 3.18 1.56 16.47
CA PHE A 222 2.94 0.23 15.93
C PHE A 222 2.53 0.22 14.48
N MET A 223 2.86 -0.90 13.81
CA MET A 223 2.36 -1.31 12.51
C MET A 223 1.56 -2.60 12.67
N LEU A 224 0.28 -2.56 12.34
CA LEU A 224 -0.60 -3.74 12.34
C LEU A 224 -1.12 -4.01 10.93
N GLU A 225 -0.81 -5.17 10.36
CA GLU A 225 -1.44 -5.66 9.14
C GLU A 225 -2.56 -6.65 9.48
N LEU A 226 -3.77 -6.35 9.00
CA LEU A 226 -4.93 -7.26 9.04
C LEU A 226 -5.22 -7.73 7.62
N ALA A 227 -4.99 -9.00 7.36
CA ALA A 227 -5.06 -9.60 6.04
C ALA A 227 -6.08 -10.75 5.98
N PRO A 228 -7.41 -10.45 5.92
CA PRO A 228 -8.44 -11.48 5.80
C PRO A 228 -8.33 -12.23 4.47
N PHE A 229 -8.70 -13.53 4.47
CA PHE A 229 -8.78 -14.35 3.26
C PHE A 229 -10.04 -14.04 2.43
N THR A 230 -11.05 -13.46 3.03
CA THR A 230 -12.28 -13.04 2.35
C THR A 230 -12.03 -11.76 1.54
N PRO A 231 -12.75 -11.53 0.43
CA PRO A 231 -13.78 -12.35 -0.20
C PRO A 231 -13.26 -13.37 -1.24
N HIS A 232 -12.05 -13.91 -1.10
CA HIS A 232 -11.56 -15.00 -1.96
C HIS A 232 -12.47 -16.24 -1.86
N LYS A 233 -12.55 -17.02 -2.94
CA LYS A 233 -13.31 -18.30 -2.93
C LYS A 233 -12.77 -19.25 -1.83
N PRO A 234 -13.63 -20.08 -1.22
CA PRO A 234 -14.99 -20.48 -1.64
C PRO A 234 -16.14 -19.53 -1.24
N TYR A 235 -15.88 -18.31 -0.79
CA TYR A 235 -16.87 -17.27 -0.46
C TYR A 235 -17.82 -17.67 0.69
N VAL A 236 -17.28 -18.19 1.77
CA VAL A 236 -18.07 -18.60 2.94
C VAL A 236 -18.25 -17.40 3.87
N PRO A 237 -19.46 -16.86 4.03
CA PRO A 237 -19.72 -15.75 4.93
C PRO A 237 -19.78 -16.20 6.40
N ALA A 238 -19.63 -15.24 7.31
CA ALA A 238 -19.99 -15.47 8.70
C ALA A 238 -21.47 -15.87 8.82
N PRO A 239 -21.87 -16.77 9.75
CA PRO A 239 -23.25 -17.25 9.87
C PRO A 239 -24.29 -16.13 9.98
N ARG A 240 -23.98 -15.05 10.70
CA ARG A 240 -24.83 -13.87 10.85
C ARG A 240 -25.15 -13.15 9.52
N HIS A 241 -24.36 -13.37 8.46
CA HIS A 241 -24.52 -12.73 7.16
C HIS A 241 -25.14 -13.64 6.08
N GLU A 242 -25.31 -14.94 6.33
CA GLU A 242 -25.72 -15.94 5.32
C GLU A 242 -27.04 -15.61 4.62
N ASN A 243 -27.94 -14.92 5.31
CA ASN A 243 -29.29 -14.65 4.83
C ASN A 243 -29.49 -13.26 4.24
N LEU A 244 -28.44 -12.42 4.18
CA LEU A 244 -28.51 -11.08 3.61
C LEU A 244 -28.43 -11.10 2.07
N TYR A 245 -28.92 -10.05 1.42
CA TYR A 245 -28.80 -9.81 -0.03
C TYR A 245 -29.29 -10.96 -0.93
N LYS A 246 -30.41 -11.63 -0.58
CA LYS A 246 -30.93 -12.85 -1.27
C LYS A 246 -31.17 -12.67 -2.77
N ASP A 247 -31.58 -11.48 -3.21
CA ASP A 247 -31.95 -11.19 -4.59
C ASP A 247 -30.86 -10.46 -5.38
N LEU A 248 -29.71 -10.18 -4.74
CA LEU A 248 -28.62 -9.44 -5.36
C LEU A 248 -28.01 -10.23 -6.53
N LYS A 249 -27.67 -9.53 -7.59
CA LYS A 249 -27.01 -10.08 -8.78
C LYS A 249 -25.68 -9.37 -9.01
N ALA A 250 -24.75 -10.07 -9.65
CA ALA A 250 -23.54 -9.44 -10.11
C ALA A 250 -23.85 -8.22 -10.98
N PRO A 251 -23.05 -7.15 -10.93
CA PRO A 251 -23.30 -5.94 -11.73
C PRO A 251 -23.46 -6.24 -13.22
N ARG A 252 -24.38 -5.54 -13.85
CA ARG A 252 -24.66 -5.67 -15.30
C ARG A 252 -24.12 -4.44 -16.02
N VAL A 253 -22.82 -4.18 -15.83
CA VAL A 253 -22.09 -3.09 -16.50
C VAL A 253 -22.05 -3.29 -18.02
N ALA A 254 -21.66 -2.28 -18.78
CA ALA A 254 -21.68 -2.32 -20.24
C ALA A 254 -20.84 -3.47 -20.86
N SER A 255 -19.75 -3.89 -20.18
CA SER A 255 -18.91 -5.03 -20.58
C SER A 255 -19.45 -6.40 -20.16
N TYR A 256 -20.48 -6.47 -19.29
CA TYR A 256 -21.02 -7.74 -18.81
C TYR A 256 -21.62 -8.59 -19.96
N ASP A 257 -21.14 -9.82 -20.10
CA ASP A 257 -21.57 -10.76 -21.16
C ASP A 257 -21.43 -10.19 -22.59
N LYS A 258 -20.46 -9.31 -22.79
CA LYS A 258 -20.15 -8.73 -24.10
C LYS A 258 -18.77 -9.15 -24.57
N LYS A 259 -18.64 -9.47 -25.86
CA LYS A 259 -17.34 -9.74 -26.48
C LYS A 259 -16.67 -8.45 -26.89
N ASN A 260 -15.40 -8.34 -26.59
CA ASN A 260 -14.58 -7.23 -27.04
C ASN A 260 -14.42 -7.26 -28.57
N LYS A 261 -14.49 -6.09 -29.20
CA LYS A 261 -14.14 -5.95 -30.61
C LYS A 261 -12.63 -6.10 -30.77
N ASN A 262 -12.21 -6.84 -31.79
CA ASN A 262 -10.79 -7.12 -32.09
C ASN A 262 -10.03 -7.73 -30.89
N ALA A 263 -10.72 -8.54 -30.09
CA ALA A 263 -10.12 -9.22 -28.94
C ALA A 263 -8.94 -10.13 -29.35
N PRO A 264 -7.96 -10.30 -28.45
CA PRO A 264 -6.90 -11.30 -28.66
C PRO A 264 -7.48 -12.72 -28.68
N SER A 265 -6.74 -13.65 -29.30
CA SER A 265 -7.21 -15.01 -29.56
C SER A 265 -7.60 -15.80 -28.31
N TRP A 266 -6.97 -15.53 -27.17
CA TRP A 266 -7.28 -16.19 -25.90
C TRP A 266 -8.69 -15.90 -25.38
N MET A 267 -9.32 -14.78 -25.81
CA MET A 267 -10.70 -14.42 -25.46
C MET A 267 -11.75 -14.93 -26.46
N ALA A 268 -11.35 -15.44 -27.61
CA ALA A 268 -12.27 -15.68 -28.77
C ALA A 268 -13.45 -16.63 -28.45
N SER A 269 -13.25 -17.63 -27.61
CA SER A 269 -14.23 -18.68 -27.31
C SER A 269 -15.17 -18.36 -26.14
N GLN A 270 -15.06 -17.18 -25.53
CA GLN A 270 -15.82 -16.87 -24.29
C GLN A 270 -17.29 -16.60 -24.57
N LYS A 271 -18.13 -17.26 -23.79
CA LYS A 271 -19.58 -17.06 -23.78
C LYS A 271 -20.15 -17.43 -22.40
N LEU A 272 -20.96 -16.55 -21.85
CA LEU A 272 -21.70 -16.84 -20.63
C LEU A 272 -23.02 -17.53 -20.94
N THR A 273 -23.17 -18.75 -20.44
CA THR A 273 -24.45 -19.48 -20.50
C THR A 273 -25.38 -19.08 -19.36
N GLY A 274 -26.67 -19.34 -19.47
CA GLY A 274 -27.64 -19.06 -18.38
C GLY A 274 -27.23 -19.67 -17.03
N PRO A 275 -26.82 -20.96 -16.96
CA PRO A 275 -26.34 -21.55 -15.71
C PRO A 275 -25.09 -20.86 -15.15
N ARG A 276 -24.13 -20.43 -16.00
CA ARG A 276 -22.94 -19.68 -15.56
C ARG A 276 -23.31 -18.31 -14.96
N LYS A 277 -24.26 -17.59 -15.58
CA LYS A 277 -24.76 -16.31 -15.06
C LYS A 277 -25.41 -16.49 -13.69
N LYS A 278 -26.27 -17.52 -13.51
CA LYS A 278 -26.86 -17.85 -12.22
C LYS A 278 -25.81 -18.14 -11.14
N LYS A 279 -24.79 -18.92 -11.50
CA LYS A 279 -23.67 -19.23 -10.58
C LYS A 279 -22.89 -17.97 -10.20
N MET A 280 -22.63 -17.07 -11.14
CA MET A 280 -21.94 -15.80 -10.84
C MET A 280 -22.79 -14.89 -9.95
N ASP A 281 -24.10 -14.82 -10.15
CA ASP A 281 -25.01 -14.08 -9.27
C ASP A 281 -24.94 -14.64 -7.84
N GLU A 282 -24.92 -15.97 -7.68
CA GLU A 282 -24.72 -16.60 -6.38
C GLU A 282 -23.37 -16.28 -5.78
N GLN A 283 -22.29 -16.41 -6.54
CA GLN A 283 -20.94 -16.08 -6.09
C GLN A 283 -20.81 -14.60 -5.69
N PHE A 284 -21.43 -13.69 -6.43
CA PHE A 284 -21.42 -12.27 -6.10
C PHE A 284 -22.13 -12.01 -4.76
N ARG A 285 -23.31 -12.61 -4.53
CA ARG A 285 -24.00 -12.53 -3.23
C ARG A 285 -23.11 -13.01 -2.08
N GLN A 286 -22.45 -14.17 -2.28
CA GLN A 286 -21.56 -14.71 -1.25
C GLN A 286 -20.36 -13.78 -1.00
N ARG A 287 -19.76 -13.21 -2.04
CA ARG A 287 -18.68 -12.23 -1.90
C ARG A 287 -19.14 -11.00 -1.11
N VAL A 288 -20.29 -10.42 -1.45
CA VAL A 288 -20.87 -9.30 -0.69
C VAL A 288 -21.09 -9.67 0.78
N ARG A 289 -21.63 -10.85 1.06
CA ARG A 289 -21.83 -11.31 2.45
C ARG A 289 -20.52 -11.47 3.21
N THR A 290 -19.46 -11.91 2.54
CA THR A 290 -18.15 -12.05 3.20
C THR A 290 -17.46 -10.71 3.45
N THR A 291 -17.73 -9.67 2.65
CA THR A 291 -17.17 -8.33 2.92
C THR A 291 -17.75 -7.66 4.15
N LEU A 292 -18.94 -8.07 4.61
CA LEU A 292 -19.54 -7.50 5.81
C LEU A 292 -18.70 -7.76 7.07
N SER A 293 -18.11 -8.95 7.20
CA SER A 293 -17.22 -9.25 8.33
C SER A 293 -15.91 -8.45 8.27
N ILE A 294 -15.44 -8.10 7.08
CA ILE A 294 -14.29 -7.20 6.92
C ILE A 294 -14.67 -5.78 7.36
N ASP A 295 -15.84 -5.32 6.96
CA ASP A 295 -16.34 -3.99 7.33
C ASP A 295 -16.56 -3.85 8.84
N GLU A 296 -17.10 -4.90 9.48
CA GLU A 296 -17.21 -5.02 10.94
C GLU A 296 -15.82 -5.01 11.61
N MET A 297 -14.86 -5.78 11.12
CA MET A 297 -13.48 -5.78 11.62
C MET A 297 -12.86 -4.38 11.60
N ILE A 298 -13.07 -3.62 10.53
CA ILE A 298 -12.57 -2.24 10.44
C ILE A 298 -13.27 -1.34 11.45
N ALA A 299 -14.59 -1.50 11.65
CA ALA A 299 -15.35 -0.74 12.64
C ALA A 299 -14.84 -1.02 14.06
N ASP A 300 -14.58 -2.28 14.40
CA ASP A 300 -14.06 -2.72 15.69
C ASP A 300 -12.65 -2.17 15.95
N VAL A 301 -11.78 -2.22 14.93
CA VAL A 301 -10.44 -1.62 14.99
C VAL A 301 -10.51 -0.12 15.23
N LYS A 302 -11.37 0.61 14.51
CA LYS A 302 -11.60 2.04 14.73
C LYS A 302 -12.11 2.32 16.14
N ALA A 303 -12.98 1.46 16.67
CA ALA A 303 -13.48 1.57 18.04
C ALA A 303 -12.35 1.36 19.06
N GLN A 304 -11.52 0.31 18.89
CA GLN A 304 -10.41 0.01 19.78
C GLN A 304 -9.33 1.10 19.78
N LEU A 305 -9.03 1.71 18.62
CA LEU A 305 -8.10 2.85 18.53
C LEU A 305 -8.60 4.06 19.34
N ARG A 306 -9.91 4.35 19.26
CA ARG A 306 -10.52 5.42 20.08
C ARG A 306 -10.48 5.08 21.57
N GLU A 307 -10.85 3.87 21.95
CA GLU A 307 -10.82 3.40 23.35
C GLU A 307 -9.41 3.46 23.94
N SER A 308 -8.41 3.14 23.13
CA SER A 308 -6.99 3.20 23.52
C SER A 308 -6.40 4.62 23.48
N GLY A 309 -7.16 5.62 23.02
CA GLY A 309 -6.72 7.03 22.97
C GLY A 309 -5.66 7.33 21.91
N VAL A 310 -5.52 6.47 20.88
CA VAL A 310 -4.48 6.61 19.84
C VAL A 310 -5.07 6.86 18.44
N ALA A 311 -6.40 7.01 18.32
CA ALA A 311 -7.05 7.16 17.02
C ALA A 311 -6.53 8.37 16.23
N ASP A 312 -6.33 9.51 16.87
CA ASP A 312 -5.90 10.76 16.24
C ASP A 312 -4.43 10.72 15.75
N ASN A 313 -3.66 9.74 16.22
CA ASN A 313 -2.27 9.51 15.80
C ASN A 313 -2.11 8.16 15.06
N THR A 314 -3.14 7.71 14.36
CA THR A 314 -3.13 6.41 13.64
C THR A 314 -3.61 6.58 12.22
N TYR A 315 -2.78 6.16 11.25
CA TYR A 315 -3.22 5.96 9.87
C TYR A 315 -3.91 4.61 9.73
N ILE A 316 -5.08 4.60 9.06
CA ILE A 316 -5.74 3.37 8.61
C ILE A 316 -5.70 3.36 7.10
N VAL A 317 -5.03 2.36 6.52
CA VAL A 317 -4.87 2.16 5.08
C VAL A 317 -5.64 0.90 4.68
N PHE A 318 -6.62 1.06 3.81
CA PHE A 318 -7.45 -0.04 3.30
C PHE A 318 -7.16 -0.29 1.83
N SER A 319 -6.85 -1.53 1.45
CA SER A 319 -6.61 -1.91 0.05
C SER A 319 -6.88 -3.40 -0.19
N SER A 320 -6.69 -3.85 -1.44
CA SER A 320 -6.74 -5.24 -1.88
C SER A 320 -5.47 -5.65 -2.60
N ASP A 321 -5.15 -6.95 -2.56
CA ASP A 321 -4.01 -7.49 -3.29
C ASP A 321 -4.25 -7.60 -4.80
N ASN A 322 -5.49 -7.78 -5.24
CA ASN A 322 -5.93 -7.69 -6.64
C ASN A 322 -7.45 -7.49 -6.75
N GLY A 323 -7.89 -7.08 -7.94
CA GLY A 323 -9.28 -7.02 -8.31
C GLY A 323 -9.84 -8.37 -8.77
N TYR A 324 -11.08 -8.38 -9.28
CA TYR A 324 -11.76 -9.61 -9.66
C TYR A 324 -12.91 -9.34 -10.64
N HIS A 325 -12.94 -10.03 -11.80
CA HIS A 325 -14.03 -9.92 -12.77
C HIS A 325 -15.12 -11.00 -12.57
N MET A 326 -16.36 -10.63 -12.87
CA MET A 326 -17.53 -11.51 -12.71
C MET A 326 -18.52 -11.39 -13.87
N GLY A 327 -18.04 -11.64 -15.10
CA GLY A 327 -18.86 -11.63 -16.30
C GLY A 327 -18.53 -10.53 -17.30
N GLU A 328 -17.69 -9.58 -16.93
CA GLU A 328 -17.14 -8.59 -17.84
C GLU A 328 -16.38 -9.29 -18.98
N HIS A 329 -16.42 -8.74 -20.18
CA HIS A 329 -15.78 -9.29 -21.39
C HIS A 329 -16.22 -10.73 -21.73
N SER A 330 -17.40 -11.17 -21.25
CA SER A 330 -17.87 -12.57 -21.30
C SER A 330 -16.95 -13.56 -20.56
N LEU A 331 -16.03 -13.08 -19.71
CA LEU A 331 -15.20 -13.93 -18.86
C LEU A 331 -16.02 -14.49 -17.68
N ILE A 332 -15.74 -15.70 -17.25
CA ILE A 332 -16.30 -16.24 -16.00
C ILE A 332 -15.53 -15.65 -14.81
N SER A 333 -16.08 -15.81 -13.60
CA SER A 333 -15.44 -15.31 -12.37
C SER A 333 -13.96 -15.64 -12.31
N GLY A 334 -13.11 -14.63 -12.15
CA GLY A 334 -11.66 -14.77 -12.14
C GLY A 334 -10.89 -13.46 -12.04
N LYS A 335 -9.59 -13.55 -12.30
CA LYS A 335 -8.61 -12.46 -12.27
C LYS A 335 -7.49 -12.70 -13.28
N MET A 336 -6.36 -12.06 -13.17
CA MET A 336 -5.14 -12.23 -13.99
C MET A 336 -5.16 -11.50 -15.34
N THR A 337 -6.18 -10.73 -15.65
CA THR A 337 -6.18 -9.88 -16.86
C THR A 337 -5.57 -8.50 -16.59
N ALA A 338 -5.28 -7.77 -17.67
CA ALA A 338 -4.86 -6.37 -17.58
C ALA A 338 -6.04 -5.39 -17.53
N PHE A 339 -7.27 -5.88 -17.56
CA PHE A 339 -8.47 -5.05 -17.48
C PHE A 339 -8.62 -4.39 -16.12
N SER A 340 -9.21 -3.20 -16.12
CA SER A 340 -9.43 -2.41 -14.89
C SER A 340 -10.12 -3.20 -13.78
N THR A 341 -11.02 -4.13 -14.11
CA THR A 341 -11.68 -5.00 -13.12
C THR A 341 -10.73 -5.84 -12.27
N ASP A 342 -9.57 -6.19 -12.80
CA ASP A 342 -8.60 -7.07 -12.15
C ASP A 342 -7.41 -6.31 -11.56
N ILE A 343 -7.04 -5.18 -12.16
CA ILE A 343 -5.85 -4.42 -11.74
C ILE A 343 -6.17 -3.20 -10.89
N GLN A 344 -7.37 -2.62 -10.98
CA GLN A 344 -7.78 -1.48 -10.17
C GLN A 344 -8.40 -1.96 -8.87
N VAL A 345 -7.82 -1.53 -7.75
CA VAL A 345 -8.27 -1.88 -6.41
C VAL A 345 -8.50 -0.62 -5.59
N PRO A 346 -9.33 -0.66 -4.54
CA PRO A 346 -9.47 0.49 -3.66
C PRO A 346 -8.16 0.78 -2.94
N LEU A 347 -7.86 2.07 -2.75
CA LEU A 347 -6.94 2.56 -1.74
C LEU A 347 -7.65 3.70 -1.01
N VAL A 348 -7.92 3.50 0.27
CA VAL A 348 -8.56 4.48 1.15
C VAL A 348 -7.67 4.69 2.37
N VAL A 349 -7.39 5.95 2.69
CA VAL A 349 -6.51 6.32 3.80
C VAL A 349 -7.21 7.31 4.70
N THR A 350 -7.22 7.04 6.00
CA THR A 350 -7.59 8.00 7.05
C THR A 350 -6.45 8.13 8.04
N GLY A 351 -6.29 9.27 8.69
CA GLY A 351 -5.25 9.44 9.71
C GLY A 351 -4.85 10.90 9.90
N PRO A 352 -3.79 11.14 10.67
CA PRO A 352 -3.26 12.48 10.88
C PRO A 352 -2.97 13.18 9.56
N ASP A 353 -3.34 14.45 9.44
CA ASP A 353 -3.07 15.30 8.28
C ASP A 353 -3.64 14.78 6.93
N VAL A 354 -4.56 13.80 6.95
CA VAL A 354 -5.33 13.37 5.79
C VAL A 354 -6.63 14.17 5.73
N PRO A 355 -6.79 15.09 4.77
CA PRO A 355 -8.02 15.89 4.69
C PRO A 355 -9.23 15.02 4.33
N ALA A 356 -10.39 15.35 4.89
CA ALA A 356 -11.64 14.63 4.65
C ALA A 356 -12.13 14.79 3.21
N GLY A 357 -12.63 13.70 2.61
CA GLY A 357 -13.26 13.67 1.30
C GLY A 357 -12.33 13.94 0.12
N VAL A 358 -11.02 13.78 0.29
CA VAL A 358 -10.05 13.97 -0.80
C VAL A 358 -10.14 12.83 -1.81
N LYS A 359 -10.20 13.21 -3.09
CA LYS A 359 -10.08 12.29 -4.22
C LYS A 359 -8.75 12.52 -4.92
N VAL A 360 -7.87 11.52 -4.85
CA VAL A 360 -6.56 11.55 -5.49
C VAL A 360 -6.68 11.00 -6.90
N GLU A 361 -6.47 11.86 -7.90
CA GLU A 361 -6.53 11.48 -9.31
C GLU A 361 -5.18 11.00 -9.87
N ASP A 362 -4.09 11.25 -9.17
CA ASP A 362 -2.75 10.80 -9.55
C ASP A 362 -2.65 9.28 -9.54
N LEU A 363 -1.76 8.75 -10.40
CA LEU A 363 -1.53 7.31 -10.49
C LEU A 363 -0.77 6.80 -9.27
N GLY A 364 -1.36 5.84 -8.56
CA GLY A 364 -0.73 5.09 -7.48
C GLY A 364 -0.69 3.58 -7.78
N SER A 365 0.24 2.88 -7.17
CA SER A 365 0.38 1.44 -7.33
C SER A 365 0.77 0.74 -6.02
N ASN A 366 0.52 -0.55 -5.96
CA ASN A 366 0.87 -1.38 -4.80
C ASN A 366 2.39 -1.45 -4.52
N ILE A 367 3.26 -1.15 -5.50
CA ILE A 367 4.71 -1.02 -5.27
C ILE A 367 5.05 0.17 -4.35
N ASP A 368 4.14 1.15 -4.24
CA ASP A 368 4.36 2.40 -3.53
C ASP A 368 4.15 2.28 -2.01
N LEU A 369 3.48 1.21 -1.56
CA LEU A 369 3.08 1.07 -0.16
C LEU A 369 4.29 0.98 0.79
N ARG A 370 5.38 0.27 0.41
CA ARG A 370 6.59 0.23 1.24
C ARG A 370 7.20 1.61 1.44
N SER A 371 7.34 2.37 0.37
CA SER A 371 7.85 3.75 0.42
C SER A 371 6.90 4.67 1.21
N THR A 372 5.60 4.45 1.08
CA THR A 372 4.58 5.20 1.83
C THR A 372 4.66 4.92 3.32
N PHE A 373 4.69 3.65 3.73
CA PHE A 373 4.82 3.29 5.15
C PHE A 373 6.15 3.76 5.75
N GLY A 374 7.25 3.67 4.97
CA GLY A 374 8.54 4.20 5.37
C GLY A 374 8.52 5.71 5.60
N ASP A 375 7.88 6.45 4.71
CA ASP A 375 7.72 7.91 4.81
C ASP A 375 6.91 8.31 6.06
N LEU A 376 5.73 7.67 6.26
CA LEU A 376 4.89 7.90 7.44
C LEU A 376 5.61 7.58 8.76
N ALA A 377 6.44 6.56 8.77
CA ALA A 377 7.17 6.11 9.96
C ALA A 377 8.51 6.86 10.18
N GLY A 378 8.98 7.65 9.22
CA GLY A 378 10.34 8.18 9.21
C GLY A 378 11.39 7.06 9.16
N ALA A 379 11.08 5.94 8.52
CA ALA A 379 11.98 4.79 8.35
C ALA A 379 12.87 4.97 7.11
N THR A 380 14.07 4.39 7.16
CA THR A 380 14.95 4.34 5.99
C THR A 380 14.47 3.24 5.04
N VAL A 381 14.06 3.63 3.84
CA VAL A 381 13.69 2.70 2.77
C VAL A 381 14.89 2.49 1.84
N PRO A 382 15.25 1.24 1.50
CA PRO A 382 16.39 0.97 0.61
C PRO A 382 16.18 1.56 -0.80
N ALA A 383 17.25 2.06 -1.41
CA ALA A 383 17.23 2.59 -2.79
C ALA A 383 16.87 1.54 -3.86
N SER A 384 16.89 0.25 -3.50
CA SER A 384 16.46 -0.88 -4.35
C SER A 384 14.95 -1.02 -4.47
N VAL A 385 14.16 -0.26 -3.70
CA VAL A 385 12.70 -0.19 -3.81
C VAL A 385 12.32 0.57 -5.08
N ASP A 386 11.36 0.05 -5.85
CA ASP A 386 10.96 0.63 -7.14
C ASP A 386 9.87 1.71 -6.98
N GLY A 387 9.10 1.63 -5.90
CA GLY A 387 7.96 2.51 -5.61
C GLY A 387 8.38 3.85 -4.98
N GLN A 388 7.45 4.79 -4.98
CA GLN A 388 7.58 6.11 -4.35
C GLN A 388 6.48 6.30 -3.31
N SER A 389 6.68 7.22 -2.35
CA SER A 389 5.63 7.52 -1.35
C SER A 389 4.38 8.11 -2.00
N LEU A 390 3.22 7.65 -1.57
CA LEU A 390 1.90 8.20 -1.91
C LEU A 390 1.44 9.26 -0.88
N ALA A 391 2.13 9.40 0.26
CA ALA A 391 1.74 10.31 1.32
C ALA A 391 1.60 11.77 0.86
N PRO A 392 2.47 12.33 0.01
CA PRO A 392 2.28 13.69 -0.48
C PRO A 392 0.99 13.90 -1.27
N LEU A 393 0.44 12.86 -1.91
CA LEU A 393 -0.68 13.00 -2.84
C LEU A 393 -2.00 13.34 -2.13
N TRP A 394 -2.24 12.80 -0.94
CA TRP A 394 -3.46 13.15 -0.20
C TRP A 394 -3.39 14.50 0.53
N SER A 395 -2.20 15.10 0.60
CA SER A 395 -2.01 16.46 1.10
C SER A 395 -1.97 17.51 -0.01
N GLY A 396 -2.39 17.17 -1.24
CA GLY A 396 -2.45 18.08 -2.39
C GLY A 396 -1.16 18.15 -3.21
N GLY A 397 -0.17 17.29 -2.94
CA GLY A 397 0.98 17.07 -3.83
C GLY A 397 0.59 16.38 -5.13
N THR A 398 1.52 16.31 -6.05
CA THR A 398 1.37 15.59 -7.33
C THR A 398 2.58 14.71 -7.58
N ASN A 399 2.43 13.72 -8.45
CA ASN A 399 3.56 12.97 -8.98
C ASN A 399 3.67 13.13 -10.51
N ASP A 400 4.88 12.88 -11.05
CA ASP A 400 5.14 12.96 -12.49
C ASP A 400 4.83 11.66 -13.24
N ARG A 401 4.23 10.68 -12.55
CA ARG A 401 3.94 9.35 -13.11
C ARG A 401 2.87 9.41 -14.17
N GLN A 402 3.20 9.02 -15.40
CA GLN A 402 2.28 9.01 -16.53
C GLN A 402 1.67 7.64 -16.79
N HIS A 403 2.32 6.56 -16.38
CA HIS A 403 1.85 5.19 -16.58
C HIS A 403 2.42 4.25 -15.53
N LEU A 404 1.76 3.12 -15.36
CA LEU A 404 2.14 2.02 -14.46
C LEU A 404 2.42 0.76 -15.26
N LEU A 405 3.30 -0.08 -14.76
CA LEU A 405 3.56 -1.40 -15.31
C LEU A 405 2.66 -2.44 -14.64
N VAL A 406 2.03 -3.27 -15.48
CA VAL A 406 1.35 -4.50 -15.04
C VAL A 406 2.00 -5.68 -15.74
N GLU A 407 2.44 -6.67 -14.98
CA GLU A 407 3.11 -7.86 -15.49
C GLU A 407 2.32 -9.13 -15.14
N HIS A 408 2.24 -10.05 -16.07
CA HIS A 408 1.59 -11.34 -15.87
C HIS A 408 2.37 -12.46 -16.53
N LYS A 409 2.53 -13.56 -15.80
CA LYS A 409 2.98 -14.83 -16.37
C LYS A 409 1.77 -15.76 -16.49
N GLY A 410 1.52 -16.26 -17.71
CA GLY A 410 0.52 -17.30 -17.96
C GLY A 410 0.84 -18.53 -17.10
N MET A 411 -0.15 -19.00 -16.38
CA MET A 411 0.05 -20.04 -15.37
C MET A 411 -0.02 -21.43 -15.98
N GLU A 412 0.90 -22.29 -15.58
CA GLU A 412 0.70 -23.73 -15.64
C GLU A 412 -0.29 -24.15 -14.55
N VAL A 413 -1.11 -25.17 -14.86
CA VAL A 413 -2.10 -25.66 -13.87
C VAL A 413 -1.36 -26.35 -12.74
N ASP A 414 -1.40 -25.76 -11.56
CA ASP A 414 -0.91 -26.35 -10.31
C ASP A 414 -2.11 -26.67 -9.40
N LYS A 415 -2.23 -27.95 -8.99
CA LYS A 415 -3.33 -28.37 -8.11
C LYS A 415 -3.24 -27.80 -6.70
N MET A 416 -2.05 -27.37 -6.30
CA MET A 416 -1.82 -26.74 -4.98
C MET A 416 -2.17 -25.26 -4.98
N ASP A 417 -2.30 -24.64 -6.15
CA ASP A 417 -2.73 -23.26 -6.28
C ASP A 417 -4.25 -23.16 -6.19
N PRO A 418 -4.81 -22.48 -5.17
CA PRO A 418 -6.25 -22.30 -5.04
C PRO A 418 -6.87 -21.58 -6.22
N ASP A 419 -6.08 -20.87 -7.02
CA ASP A 419 -6.54 -20.11 -8.18
C ASP A 419 -6.58 -20.90 -9.49
N THR A 420 -5.75 -21.93 -9.68
CA THR A 420 -5.66 -22.66 -10.95
C THR A 420 -6.58 -23.88 -11.07
N GLY A 421 -6.92 -24.53 -9.97
CA GLY A 421 -7.67 -25.80 -9.99
C GLY A 421 -9.14 -25.71 -10.45
N ILE A 422 -9.68 -24.53 -10.65
CA ILE A 422 -11.12 -24.29 -10.85
C ILE A 422 -11.42 -23.41 -12.06
N PHE A 423 -10.42 -22.75 -12.66
CA PHE A 423 -10.66 -21.87 -13.79
C PHE A 423 -10.88 -22.64 -15.09
N ARG A 424 -12.14 -22.64 -15.53
CA ARG A 424 -12.48 -22.89 -16.93
C ARG A 424 -12.46 -21.59 -17.75
N SER A 425 -12.01 -20.47 -17.15
CA SER A 425 -11.71 -19.23 -17.87
C SER A 425 -10.37 -19.39 -18.56
N PRO A 426 -10.20 -18.96 -19.80
CA PRO A 426 -8.88 -18.92 -20.39
C PRO A 426 -8.02 -17.95 -19.60
N ILE A 427 -6.86 -18.43 -19.22
CA ILE A 427 -5.81 -17.62 -18.63
C ILE A 427 -5.12 -16.87 -19.77
N PRO A 428 -4.89 -15.55 -19.65
CA PRO A 428 -4.15 -14.84 -20.67
C PRO A 428 -2.73 -15.41 -20.82
N PRO A 429 -2.14 -15.40 -22.03
CA PRO A 429 -0.72 -15.65 -22.21
C PRO A 429 0.11 -14.64 -21.42
N ASN A 430 1.41 -14.90 -21.23
CA ASN A 430 2.30 -13.92 -20.63
C ASN A 430 2.13 -12.56 -21.30
N TYR A 431 1.95 -11.52 -20.49
CA TYR A 431 1.88 -10.16 -20.99
C TYR A 431 2.61 -9.18 -20.07
N ALA A 432 2.91 -8.01 -20.64
CA ALA A 432 3.20 -6.82 -19.90
C ALA A 432 2.32 -5.69 -20.45
N ALA A 433 1.86 -4.82 -19.55
CA ALA A 433 0.96 -3.73 -19.92
C ALA A 433 1.41 -2.41 -19.31
N LEU A 434 1.10 -1.32 -20.02
CA LEU A 434 1.17 0.04 -19.51
C LEU A 434 -0.24 0.52 -19.23
N ARG A 435 -0.50 0.90 -17.98
CA ARG A 435 -1.75 1.51 -17.54
C ARG A 435 -1.54 3.00 -17.32
N HIS A 436 -2.07 3.81 -18.19
CA HIS A 436 -2.18 5.26 -18.07
C HIS A 436 -3.58 5.63 -17.56
N ARG A 437 -3.79 6.84 -17.07
CA ARG A 437 -5.13 7.29 -16.67
C ARG A 437 -6.14 7.17 -17.83
N ASP A 438 -5.76 7.57 -19.03
CA ASP A 438 -6.64 7.67 -20.19
C ASP A 438 -6.52 6.52 -21.20
N TRP A 439 -5.59 5.60 -21.02
CA TRP A 439 -5.42 4.47 -21.95
C TRP A 439 -4.76 3.26 -21.27
N LEU A 440 -5.01 2.08 -21.88
CA LEU A 440 -4.37 0.81 -21.55
C LEU A 440 -3.69 0.25 -22.79
N TYR A 441 -2.42 -0.13 -22.66
CA TYR A 441 -1.67 -0.86 -23.70
C TYR A 441 -1.19 -2.19 -23.17
N VAL A 442 -1.54 -3.30 -23.85
CA VAL A 442 -1.13 -4.66 -23.48
C VAL A 442 -0.33 -5.29 -24.61
N LYS A 443 0.79 -5.94 -24.27
CA LYS A 443 1.63 -6.70 -25.21
C LYS A 443 1.85 -8.11 -24.70
N TYR A 444 1.39 -9.09 -25.48
CA TYR A 444 1.52 -10.50 -25.20
C TYR A 444 2.83 -11.08 -25.78
N ASN A 445 3.34 -12.15 -25.16
CA ASN A 445 4.53 -12.85 -25.63
C ASN A 445 4.33 -13.54 -27.01
N ASN A 446 3.08 -13.83 -27.41
CA ASN A 446 2.72 -14.36 -28.73
C ASN A 446 2.63 -13.29 -29.83
N GLY A 447 3.00 -12.03 -29.53
CA GLY A 447 3.00 -10.91 -30.45
C GLY A 447 1.67 -10.17 -30.60
N GLN A 448 0.57 -10.68 -30.01
CA GLN A 448 -0.70 -9.96 -29.99
C GLN A 448 -0.60 -8.72 -29.08
N ARG A 449 -1.45 -7.73 -29.35
CA ARG A 449 -1.49 -6.46 -28.62
C ARG A 449 -2.90 -5.98 -28.44
N GLU A 450 -3.11 -5.18 -27.40
CA GLU A 450 -4.34 -4.42 -27.17
C GLU A 450 -4.01 -2.95 -26.91
N TYR A 451 -4.89 -2.06 -27.34
CA TYR A 451 -4.87 -0.65 -26.97
C TYR A 451 -6.32 -0.16 -26.80
N TYR A 452 -6.62 0.36 -25.64
CA TYR A 452 -7.92 0.92 -25.29
C TYR A 452 -7.77 2.40 -24.95
N ASP A 453 -8.64 3.23 -25.51
CA ASP A 453 -8.80 4.64 -25.15
C ASP A 453 -9.90 4.72 -24.09
N LEU A 454 -9.52 4.88 -22.85
CA LEU A 454 -10.44 4.80 -21.70
C LEU A 454 -11.31 6.04 -21.55
N THR A 455 -10.97 7.14 -22.23
CA THR A 455 -11.80 8.36 -22.24
C THR A 455 -13.09 8.15 -23.04
N SER A 456 -13.03 7.34 -24.09
CA SER A 456 -14.17 7.01 -24.95
C SER A 456 -14.71 5.59 -24.74
N ASP A 457 -13.93 4.69 -24.13
CA ASP A 457 -14.22 3.28 -23.91
C ASP A 457 -13.80 2.84 -22.49
N PRO A 458 -14.45 3.37 -21.44
CA PRO A 458 -14.07 3.11 -20.03
C PRO A 458 -14.27 1.66 -19.62
N TYR A 459 -14.93 0.84 -20.42
CA TYR A 459 -15.13 -0.59 -20.21
C TYR A 459 -14.24 -1.49 -21.06
N GLU A 460 -13.22 -0.93 -21.75
CA GLU A 460 -12.19 -1.67 -22.49
C GLU A 460 -12.78 -2.67 -23.52
N MET A 461 -13.84 -2.24 -24.25
CA MET A 461 -14.60 -3.12 -25.14
C MET A 461 -14.12 -3.11 -26.59
N ASN A 462 -13.32 -2.13 -26.99
CA ASN A 462 -12.92 -1.92 -28.36
C ASN A 462 -11.40 -1.80 -28.49
N ASN A 463 -10.73 -2.90 -28.75
CA ASN A 463 -9.29 -2.89 -29.02
C ASN A 463 -9.01 -2.16 -30.35
N ILE A 464 -8.42 -0.98 -30.25
CA ILE A 464 -8.09 -0.13 -31.38
C ILE A 464 -6.60 -0.13 -31.75
N VAL A 465 -5.84 -1.12 -31.30
CA VAL A 465 -4.38 -1.20 -31.59
C VAL A 465 -4.06 -1.14 -33.08
N GLY A 466 -4.94 -1.68 -33.94
CA GLY A 466 -4.79 -1.59 -35.39
C GLY A 466 -5.04 -0.19 -35.98
N LYS A 467 -5.55 0.77 -35.19
CA LYS A 467 -5.83 2.15 -35.62
C LYS A 467 -4.79 3.16 -35.12
N ILE A 468 -3.96 2.79 -34.15
CA ILE A 468 -2.90 3.69 -33.65
C ILE A 468 -1.75 3.76 -34.66
N THR A 469 -1.07 4.91 -34.69
CA THR A 469 0.03 5.10 -35.64
C THR A 469 1.22 4.20 -35.32
N LYS A 470 1.99 3.80 -36.34
CA LYS A 470 3.24 3.04 -36.15
C LYS A 470 4.20 3.78 -35.20
N LYS A 471 4.26 5.11 -35.28
CA LYS A 471 5.09 5.93 -34.37
C LYS A 471 4.64 5.77 -32.92
N ARG A 472 3.32 5.85 -32.62
CA ARG A 472 2.79 5.67 -31.26
C ARG A 472 3.07 4.24 -30.77
N LEU A 473 2.86 3.22 -31.60
CA LEU A 473 3.13 1.86 -31.23
C LEU A 473 4.60 1.62 -30.86
N LEU A 474 5.54 2.18 -31.63
CA LEU A 474 6.98 2.11 -31.32
C LEU A 474 7.34 2.86 -30.03
N THR A 475 6.65 3.97 -29.74
CA THR A 475 6.81 4.69 -28.46
C THR A 475 6.34 3.82 -27.30
N LEU A 476 5.15 3.22 -27.39
CA LEU A 476 4.60 2.33 -26.35
C LEU A 476 5.49 1.11 -26.12
N ASP A 477 5.99 0.49 -27.20
CA ASP A 477 6.93 -0.64 -27.10
C ASP A 477 8.23 -0.27 -26.37
N ARG A 478 8.73 0.95 -26.60
CA ARG A 478 9.94 1.46 -25.91
C ARG A 478 9.66 1.74 -24.43
N LEU A 479 8.61 2.49 -24.11
CA LEU A 479 8.19 2.75 -22.73
C LEU A 479 8.02 1.44 -21.95
N LEU A 480 7.30 0.47 -22.54
CA LEU A 480 7.11 -0.83 -21.92
C LEU A 480 8.43 -1.56 -21.67
N LYS A 481 9.39 -1.46 -22.61
CA LYS A 481 10.71 -2.03 -22.44
C LYS A 481 11.47 -1.33 -21.30
N ASP A 482 11.44 -0.01 -21.26
CA ASP A 482 12.19 0.78 -20.28
C ASP A 482 11.68 0.51 -18.86
N VAL A 483 10.34 0.49 -18.65
CA VAL A 483 9.74 0.18 -17.34
C VAL A 483 10.00 -1.28 -16.91
N ARG A 484 10.00 -2.23 -17.83
CA ARG A 484 10.31 -3.64 -17.52
C ARG A 484 11.77 -3.92 -17.20
N GLN A 485 12.64 -2.95 -17.35
CA GLN A 485 14.07 -3.06 -17.07
C GLN A 485 14.51 -2.16 -15.91
N CYS A 486 13.60 -1.36 -15.36
CA CYS A 486 13.94 -0.49 -14.26
C CYS A 486 14.14 -1.28 -12.96
N ALA A 487 15.04 -0.81 -12.12
CA ALA A 487 15.26 -1.32 -10.77
C ALA A 487 15.67 -0.16 -9.86
N GLY A 488 15.03 -0.05 -8.71
CA GLY A 488 15.18 1.03 -7.76
C GLY A 488 14.40 2.29 -8.15
N GLN A 489 14.10 3.10 -7.13
CA GLN A 489 13.18 4.24 -7.23
C GLN A 489 13.56 5.22 -8.34
N GLU A 490 14.82 5.62 -8.41
CA GLU A 490 15.28 6.61 -9.38
C GLU A 490 15.04 6.15 -10.82
N GLN A 491 15.48 4.93 -11.16
CA GLN A 491 15.32 4.41 -12.52
C GLN A 491 13.84 4.19 -12.87
N CYS A 492 13.03 3.67 -11.95
CA CYS A 492 11.63 3.42 -12.19
C CYS A 492 10.82 4.71 -12.30
N THR A 493 11.11 5.73 -11.51
CA THR A 493 10.50 7.06 -11.66
C THR A 493 10.79 7.64 -13.05
N HIS A 494 12.04 7.59 -13.51
CA HIS A 494 12.39 8.04 -14.88
C HIS A 494 11.71 7.22 -15.96
N ALA A 495 11.60 5.91 -15.80
CA ALA A 495 10.96 5.03 -16.76
C ALA A 495 9.44 5.27 -16.87
N HIS A 496 8.80 5.77 -15.81
CA HIS A 496 7.38 6.09 -15.77
C HIS A 496 7.03 7.48 -16.31
N ALA A 497 8.00 8.36 -16.52
CA ALA A 497 7.79 9.65 -17.17
C ALA A 497 7.60 9.46 -18.68
N GLU A 498 6.67 10.21 -19.30
CA GLU A 498 6.63 10.24 -20.77
C GLU A 498 7.97 10.83 -21.29
N PRO A 499 8.59 10.24 -22.34
CA PRO A 499 9.77 10.84 -22.91
C PRO A 499 9.38 12.22 -23.43
N ALA A 500 10.11 13.24 -22.99
CA ALA A 500 9.93 14.60 -23.43
C ALA A 500 9.80 14.65 -24.95
N SER A 501 8.85 15.40 -25.46
CA SER A 501 8.69 15.59 -26.90
C SER A 501 10.01 16.10 -27.51
N VAL A 502 10.25 15.84 -28.79
CA VAL A 502 11.47 16.32 -29.47
C VAL A 502 11.65 17.83 -29.31
N SER A 503 10.53 18.58 -29.17
CA SER A 503 10.56 20.03 -28.88
C SER A 503 11.04 20.35 -27.47
N GLU A 504 10.61 19.60 -26.47
CA GLU A 504 11.02 19.73 -25.06
C GLU A 504 12.49 19.33 -24.86
N LEU A 505 12.93 18.23 -25.48
CA LEU A 505 14.35 17.85 -25.51
C LEU A 505 15.24 18.90 -26.16
N ARG A 506 14.77 19.54 -27.24
CA ARG A 506 15.48 20.66 -27.86
C ARG A 506 15.52 21.90 -26.95
N GLN A 507 14.42 22.16 -26.24
CA GLN A 507 14.32 23.26 -25.29
C GLN A 507 15.21 23.02 -24.05
N ALA A 508 15.20 21.81 -23.49
CA ALA A 508 16.07 21.40 -22.38
C ALA A 508 17.56 21.51 -22.76
N ARG A 509 17.93 21.04 -23.96
CA ARG A 509 19.31 21.20 -24.47
C ARG A 509 19.72 22.66 -24.65
N ARG A 510 18.81 23.54 -25.11
CA ARG A 510 19.07 24.99 -25.22
C ARG A 510 19.27 25.61 -23.82
N ARG A 511 18.42 25.27 -22.82
CA ARG A 511 18.56 25.75 -21.44
C ARG A 511 19.85 25.26 -20.78
N ALA A 512 20.19 23.98 -20.95
CA ALA A 512 21.43 23.42 -20.44
C ALA A 512 22.68 24.09 -21.06
N LYS A 513 22.63 24.38 -22.37
CA LYS A 513 23.70 25.11 -23.05
C LYS A 513 23.81 26.56 -22.55
N ALA A 514 22.68 27.29 -22.43
CA ALA A 514 22.69 28.65 -21.92
C ALA A 514 23.26 28.73 -20.49
N LYS A 515 22.89 27.77 -19.63
CA LYS A 515 23.45 27.71 -18.26
C LYS A 515 24.93 27.35 -18.23
N ALA A 516 25.39 26.50 -19.14
CA ALA A 516 26.83 26.21 -19.27
C ALA A 516 27.62 27.43 -19.78
N ASP A 517 27.08 28.17 -20.75
CA ASP A 517 27.64 29.41 -21.28
C ASP A 517 27.71 30.50 -20.19
N GLU A 518 26.66 30.64 -19.35
CA GLU A 518 26.61 31.55 -18.19
C GLU A 518 27.69 31.20 -17.12
N LEU A 519 27.83 29.93 -16.79
CA LEU A 519 28.87 29.46 -15.86
C LEU A 519 30.29 29.69 -16.40
N LEU A 520 30.47 29.61 -17.71
CA LEU A 520 31.75 29.92 -18.37
C LEU A 520 32.08 31.43 -18.32
N GLU A 521 31.05 32.29 -18.54
CA GLU A 521 31.22 33.73 -18.42
C GLU A 521 31.51 34.20 -17.00
N GLU A 522 30.86 33.60 -15.99
CA GLU A 522 31.16 33.83 -14.57
C GLU A 522 32.57 33.40 -14.20
N SER A 523 33.07 32.30 -14.77
CA SER A 523 34.43 31.80 -14.52
C SER A 523 35.52 32.61 -15.21
N THR A 524 35.16 33.37 -16.26
CA THR A 524 36.09 34.22 -17.07
C THR A 524 36.06 35.70 -16.71
N SER A 525 35.14 36.16 -15.85
CA SER A 525 35.10 37.54 -15.37
C SER A 525 36.31 37.82 -14.46
N PRO A 526 37.17 38.83 -14.77
CA PRO A 526 38.32 39.13 -13.92
C PRO A 526 37.87 39.65 -12.57
N SER A 527 38.31 38.97 -11.52
CA SER A 527 38.10 39.37 -10.13
C SER A 527 38.56 40.82 -9.94
N ALA A 528 37.66 41.69 -9.53
CA ALA A 528 37.94 43.10 -9.25
C ALA A 528 38.99 43.21 -8.16
N THR A 529 40.09 43.83 -8.55
CA THR A 529 41.22 44.34 -7.79
C THR A 529 41.00 44.52 -6.30
N ALA A 530 41.74 43.73 -5.50
CA ALA A 530 41.97 44.01 -4.10
C ALA A 530 42.92 45.22 -3.96
N THR A 531 42.46 46.27 -3.32
CA THR A 531 43.23 47.45 -2.89
C THR A 531 44.25 47.03 -1.83
N PRO A 532 45.55 47.43 -1.92
CA PRO A 532 46.53 47.09 -0.90
C PRO A 532 46.41 48.02 0.32
N SER A 533 46.32 47.47 1.51
CA SER A 533 46.52 48.20 2.79
C SER A 533 47.99 48.30 3.16
N PRO A 534 48.42 49.40 3.81
CA PRO A 534 49.81 49.76 3.92
C PRO A 534 50.60 48.98 5.00
N SER A 535 51.89 48.85 4.70
CA SER A 535 52.96 48.25 5.45
C SER A 535 53.14 48.76 6.88
N ALA A 536 53.43 47.87 7.81
CA ALA A 536 54.16 48.19 9.06
C ALA A 536 55.41 47.30 9.18
N SER A 537 56.49 48.00 9.48
CA SER A 537 57.88 47.72 9.48
C SER A 537 58.42 46.50 10.23
N SER A 538 59.42 45.97 9.64
CA SER A 538 60.59 45.16 10.08
C SER A 538 61.01 45.21 11.54
N THR A 539 61.47 44.10 12.12
CA THR A 539 62.86 43.87 12.54
C THR A 539 63.07 42.38 12.91
N PRO A 540 64.32 41.86 12.70
CA PRO A 540 64.59 40.43 12.74
C PRO A 540 65.30 39.99 14.01
N LEU A 541 65.36 38.70 14.27
CA LEU A 541 66.33 37.91 15.06
C LEU A 541 65.69 36.53 15.27
N GLY A 542 66.23 35.38 15.06
CA GLY A 542 67.60 34.92 15.02
C GLY A 542 67.50 33.41 15.25
N ALA A 543 68.20 32.70 14.46
CA ALA A 543 68.84 31.38 14.60
C ALA A 543 68.27 30.32 15.60
N GLY A 544 68.19 29.09 15.10
CA GLY A 544 68.28 27.91 15.93
C GLY A 544 67.57 26.64 15.40
N LEU A 545 68.22 25.92 14.48
CA LEU A 545 68.05 24.47 14.39
C LEU A 545 68.86 23.81 15.53
N PRO A 546 68.46 22.61 16.02
CA PRO A 546 68.82 21.38 15.32
C PRO A 546 67.84 20.21 15.41
N SER A 547 67.92 19.41 14.39
CA SER A 547 67.75 18.00 14.12
C SER A 547 67.55 16.99 15.25
N ALA A 548 66.80 15.94 14.86
CA ALA A 548 66.89 14.49 15.13
C ALA A 548 66.40 13.95 16.47
N ASN A 549 65.34 13.17 16.48
CA ASN A 549 65.30 11.69 16.33
C ASN A 549 63.86 11.27 16.03
#